data_3a3c0df932c0b4a4c9890c4b3c5df017
#
_entry.id   3a3c0df932c0b4a4c9890c4b3c5df017
#
_cell.length_a   1.000
_cell.length_b   1.000
_cell.length_c   1.000
_cell.angle_alpha   90.00
_cell.angle_beta   90.00
_cell.angle_gamma   90.00
#
_symmetry.space_group_name_H-M   'P 1'
#
loop_
_entity.id
_entity.type
_entity.pdbx_description
1 polymer ?
#
loop_
_entity_poly.entity_id
_entity_poly.type
_entity_poly.pdbx_seq_one_letter_code
_entity_poly.pdbx_strand_id
1 'polypeptide(L)'
;MFFAVKSLREYAIPSSVSEIIQEAFYNCRHLKTLVLPLRLKSVNGYHFSNCDSLYSIYVDEKNPYLCSDGSALYNKDKSELVFVYHTVRKMSIPSSVTKIGDYAFYNCTNLSSLTLPSGVKEIGFSAFQGCKSLTSLTLPSGVKNISSFTFMDCESLRFINLPSDLKYIGEEAFEGCTGLTSIYAFMEKPCEIDETTFESETIINATLYVPKGSLLDYWDDNQWKKFMNIEEFDVTSIGSLNTNVNDVQEVSRYSDNGQRLNTPAKGLNIVKYNNGTVKKIMVK
;
A
#
# COMPACT_ATOMS: atom_id res chain seq x y z
N MET A 1 15.80 22.56 -16.34
CA MET A 1 15.68 21.97 -15.01
C MET A 1 14.96 22.97 -14.12
N PHE A 2 13.82 22.59 -13.50
CA PHE A 2 12.99 23.48 -12.69
C PHE A 2 13.04 23.15 -11.20
N PHE A 3 14.11 22.52 -10.74
CA PHE A 3 14.29 22.11 -9.35
C PHE A 3 13.92 23.24 -8.37
N ALA A 4 12.95 22.98 -7.52
CA ALA A 4 12.47 23.86 -6.46
C ALA A 4 12.02 25.27 -6.92
N VAL A 5 11.51 25.44 -8.14
CA VAL A 5 10.98 26.71 -8.63
C VAL A 5 9.65 27.03 -7.96
N LYS A 6 9.68 27.84 -6.91
CA LYS A 6 8.48 28.16 -6.09
C LYS A 6 7.40 28.97 -6.83
N SER A 7 7.74 29.69 -7.90
CA SER A 7 6.78 30.51 -8.66
C SER A 7 6.08 29.77 -9.78
N LEU A 8 6.57 28.58 -10.17
CA LEU A 8 6.04 27.82 -11.29
C LEU A 8 4.64 27.27 -10.96
N ARG A 9 3.63 27.68 -11.73
CA ARG A 9 2.25 27.22 -11.54
C ARG A 9 1.77 26.34 -12.67
N GLU A 10 2.15 26.65 -13.89
CA GLU A 10 1.75 25.95 -15.10
C GLU A 10 2.94 25.87 -16.04
N TYR A 11 3.13 24.75 -16.68
CA TYR A 11 4.22 24.57 -17.63
C TYR A 11 3.85 23.59 -18.72
N ALA A 12 4.16 23.97 -19.96
CA ALA A 12 4.10 23.07 -21.11
C ALA A 12 5.56 22.72 -21.53
N ILE A 13 5.89 21.45 -21.44
CA ILE A 13 7.21 20.99 -21.87
C ILE A 13 7.30 21.11 -23.40
N PRO A 14 8.37 21.71 -23.94
CA PRO A 14 8.53 21.89 -25.37
C PRO A 14 8.40 20.59 -26.18
N SER A 15 7.79 20.64 -27.36
CA SER A 15 7.49 19.47 -28.20
C SER A 15 8.76 18.71 -28.67
N SER A 16 9.91 19.33 -28.63
CA SER A 16 11.20 18.73 -28.97
C SER A 16 11.76 17.80 -27.88
N VAL A 17 11.23 17.91 -26.63
CA VAL A 17 11.73 17.14 -25.49
C VAL A 17 11.24 15.70 -25.58
N SER A 18 12.15 14.74 -25.51
CA SER A 18 11.87 13.29 -25.51
C SER A 18 12.20 12.61 -24.17
N GLU A 19 12.97 13.29 -23.33
CA GLU A 19 13.39 12.80 -22.02
C GLU A 19 13.49 13.97 -21.05
N ILE A 20 13.13 13.72 -19.79
CA ILE A 20 13.38 14.65 -18.66
C ILE A 20 14.27 13.94 -17.65
N ILE A 21 15.21 14.71 -17.09
CA ILE A 21 16.10 14.18 -16.06
C ILE A 21 15.35 13.95 -14.77
N GLN A 22 15.86 13.08 -13.92
CA GLN A 22 15.40 12.94 -12.55
C GLN A 22 15.40 14.31 -11.87
N GLU A 23 14.44 14.53 -10.98
CA GLU A 23 14.27 15.80 -10.25
C GLU A 23 13.89 17.02 -11.11
N ALA A 24 13.56 16.87 -12.39
CA ALA A 24 13.26 18.00 -13.25
C ALA A 24 12.21 18.96 -12.67
N PHE A 25 11.18 18.43 -11.99
CA PHE A 25 10.14 19.19 -11.30
C PHE A 25 10.12 18.94 -9.79
N TYR A 26 11.14 18.28 -9.25
CA TYR A 26 11.22 18.00 -7.83
C TYR A 26 11.03 19.26 -6.99
N ASN A 27 10.15 19.19 -5.96
CA ASN A 27 9.85 20.28 -5.03
C ASN A 27 9.26 21.56 -5.69
N CYS A 28 8.62 21.43 -6.86
CA CYS A 28 7.84 22.50 -7.48
C CYS A 28 6.45 22.59 -6.82
N ARG A 29 6.40 22.97 -5.53
CA ARG A 29 5.23 22.88 -4.66
C ARG A 29 3.98 23.62 -5.16
N HIS A 30 4.15 24.65 -6.00
CA HIS A 30 3.05 25.45 -6.54
C HIS A 30 2.66 25.06 -7.97
N LEU A 31 3.35 24.09 -8.59
CA LEU A 31 3.00 23.58 -9.90
C LEU A 31 1.62 22.91 -9.84
N LYS A 32 0.67 23.42 -10.63
CA LYS A 32 -0.71 22.99 -10.67
C LYS A 32 -1.01 22.10 -11.87
N THR A 33 -0.50 22.51 -13.02
CA THR A 33 -0.72 21.82 -14.28
C THR A 33 0.57 21.67 -15.06
N LEU A 34 0.70 20.54 -15.73
CA LEU A 34 1.84 20.23 -16.59
C LEU A 34 1.35 19.63 -17.90
N VAL A 35 1.95 20.04 -19.02
CA VAL A 35 1.67 19.44 -20.34
C VAL A 35 2.89 18.64 -20.77
N LEU A 36 2.70 17.34 -20.99
CA LEU A 36 3.72 16.42 -21.49
C LEU A 36 3.62 16.32 -23.02
N PRO A 37 4.76 16.47 -23.74
CA PRO A 37 4.75 16.52 -25.20
C PRO A 37 4.66 15.12 -25.83
N LEU A 38 4.35 15.10 -27.13
CA LEU A 38 4.25 13.92 -27.97
C LEU A 38 5.46 12.98 -27.88
N ARG A 39 6.66 13.53 -27.79
CA ARG A 39 7.91 12.76 -27.85
C ARG A 39 8.42 12.24 -26.52
N LEU A 40 7.83 12.65 -25.40
CA LEU A 40 8.26 12.20 -24.08
C LEU A 40 7.97 10.71 -23.91
N LYS A 41 9.02 9.92 -23.68
CA LYS A 41 8.94 8.46 -23.65
C LYS A 41 8.53 7.90 -22.30
N SER A 42 9.09 8.46 -21.23
CA SER A 42 8.87 7.94 -19.88
C SER A 42 9.05 9.01 -18.82
N VAL A 43 8.39 8.83 -17.73
CA VAL A 43 8.58 9.51 -16.45
C VAL A 43 8.27 8.51 -15.34
N ASN A 44 8.65 8.81 -14.12
CA ASN A 44 8.18 8.11 -12.91
C ASN A 44 7.72 9.14 -11.87
N GLY A 45 7.17 8.67 -10.76
CA GLY A 45 6.65 9.56 -9.73
C GLY A 45 7.68 10.48 -9.10
N TYR A 46 8.96 10.09 -9.09
CA TYR A 46 10.03 10.90 -8.51
C TYR A 46 10.23 12.25 -9.20
N HIS A 47 10.00 12.34 -10.52
CA HIS A 47 10.05 13.60 -11.25
C HIS A 47 9.11 14.67 -10.69
N PHE A 48 8.01 14.24 -10.04
CA PHE A 48 6.95 15.10 -9.50
C PHE A 48 6.89 15.09 -7.97
N SER A 49 7.89 14.50 -7.31
CA SER A 49 7.93 14.44 -5.86
C SER A 49 7.89 15.84 -5.25
N ASN A 50 7.08 16.01 -4.20
CA ASN A 50 6.82 17.29 -3.55
C ASN A 50 6.22 18.38 -4.48
N CYS A 51 5.53 17.99 -5.55
CA CYS A 51 4.65 18.88 -6.33
C CYS A 51 3.25 18.89 -5.71
N ASP A 52 3.13 19.36 -4.46
CA ASP A 52 1.96 19.21 -3.60
C ASP A 52 0.67 19.81 -4.20
N SER A 53 0.79 20.79 -5.09
CA SER A 53 -0.34 21.44 -5.77
C SER A 53 -0.69 20.80 -7.11
N LEU A 54 0.07 19.79 -7.58
CA LEU A 54 -0.15 19.21 -8.91
C LEU A 54 -1.41 18.36 -8.91
N TYR A 55 -2.40 18.79 -9.68
CA TYR A 55 -3.68 18.11 -9.79
C TYR A 55 -4.04 17.70 -11.23
N SER A 56 -3.22 18.08 -12.21
CA SER A 56 -3.46 17.69 -13.60
C SER A 56 -2.16 17.61 -14.42
N ILE A 57 -2.01 16.51 -15.13
CA ILE A 57 -1.00 16.33 -16.18
C ILE A 57 -1.73 16.03 -17.48
N TYR A 58 -1.60 16.93 -18.45
CA TYR A 58 -2.10 16.73 -19.79
C TYR A 58 -1.04 16.04 -20.65
N VAL A 59 -1.41 14.96 -21.28
CA VAL A 59 -0.53 14.23 -22.22
C VAL A 59 -1.09 14.43 -23.62
N ASP A 60 -0.25 14.77 -24.58
CA ASP A 60 -0.65 14.86 -25.99
C ASP A 60 -1.31 13.53 -26.41
N GLU A 61 -2.51 13.58 -26.97
CA GLU A 61 -3.30 12.39 -27.33
C GLU A 61 -2.55 11.45 -28.29
N LYS A 62 -1.66 12.01 -29.13
CA LYS A 62 -0.80 11.28 -30.05
C LYS A 62 0.46 10.73 -29.39
N ASN A 63 0.72 11.03 -28.10
CA ASN A 63 1.87 10.44 -27.40
C ASN A 63 1.70 8.90 -27.40
N PRO A 64 2.68 8.14 -27.95
CA PRO A 64 2.56 6.70 -28.07
C PRO A 64 2.96 5.95 -26.79
N TYR A 65 3.48 6.65 -25.78
CA TYR A 65 4.06 6.05 -24.57
C TYR A 65 3.25 6.28 -23.31
N LEU A 66 2.61 7.44 -23.17
CA LEU A 66 1.94 7.89 -21.95
C LEU A 66 0.49 8.31 -22.22
N CYS A 67 -0.34 8.23 -21.17
CA CYS A 67 -1.68 8.80 -21.13
C CYS A 67 -2.07 9.19 -19.71
N SER A 68 -3.06 10.07 -19.54
CA SER A 68 -3.62 10.43 -18.24
C SER A 68 -5.15 10.34 -18.27
N ASP A 69 -5.78 10.19 -17.08
CA ASP A 69 -7.24 10.11 -16.94
C ASP A 69 -7.84 11.16 -15.99
N GLY A 70 -7.03 12.17 -15.63
CA GLY A 70 -7.45 13.25 -14.71
C GLY A 70 -7.22 12.96 -13.24
N SER A 71 -6.87 11.72 -12.87
CA SER A 71 -6.49 11.34 -11.50
C SER A 71 -5.04 10.82 -11.42
N ALA A 72 -4.55 10.27 -12.51
CA ALA A 72 -3.23 9.64 -12.57
C ALA A 72 -2.65 9.65 -13.99
N LEU A 73 -1.35 9.41 -14.05
CA LEU A 73 -0.57 9.19 -15.25
C LEU A 73 -0.27 7.69 -15.40
N TYR A 74 -0.39 7.17 -16.60
CA TYR A 74 -0.14 5.77 -16.94
C TYR A 74 0.78 5.67 -18.17
N ASN A 75 1.35 4.49 -18.38
CA ASN A 75 1.84 4.15 -19.70
C ASN A 75 0.65 4.01 -20.68
N LYS A 76 0.92 3.97 -21.99
CA LYS A 76 -0.12 4.12 -23.03
C LYS A 76 -1.22 3.06 -22.99
N ASP A 77 -0.86 1.81 -22.70
CA ASP A 77 -1.81 0.68 -22.63
C ASP A 77 -2.44 0.48 -21.24
N LYS A 78 -2.10 1.38 -20.30
CA LYS A 78 -2.54 1.33 -18.91
C LYS A 78 -2.19 0.02 -18.19
N SER A 79 -1.08 -0.61 -18.55
CA SER A 79 -0.52 -1.73 -17.79
C SER A 79 0.32 -1.28 -16.59
N GLU A 80 0.85 -0.04 -16.62
CA GLU A 80 1.60 0.58 -15.53
C GLU A 80 0.95 1.88 -15.06
N LEU A 81 0.72 1.99 -13.74
CA LEU A 81 0.37 3.24 -13.07
C LEU A 81 1.67 3.96 -12.73
N VAL A 82 1.91 5.10 -13.37
CA VAL A 82 3.17 5.84 -13.29
C VAL A 82 3.19 6.86 -12.15
N PHE A 83 2.09 7.60 -11.97
CA PHE A 83 2.02 8.64 -10.95
C PHE A 83 0.56 9.01 -10.63
N VAL A 84 0.27 9.22 -9.34
CA VAL A 84 -1.04 9.66 -8.83
C VAL A 84 -0.91 11.07 -8.25
N TYR A 85 -1.88 11.92 -8.54
CA TYR A 85 -1.87 13.31 -8.04
C TYR A 85 -2.10 13.34 -6.53
N HIS A 86 -1.33 14.12 -5.80
CA HIS A 86 -1.37 14.20 -4.34
C HIS A 86 -2.72 14.67 -3.77
N THR A 87 -3.58 15.23 -4.61
CA THR A 87 -4.94 15.66 -4.25
C THR A 87 -5.94 14.52 -4.18
N VAL A 88 -5.58 13.33 -4.69
CA VAL A 88 -6.45 12.16 -4.74
C VAL A 88 -6.66 11.57 -3.34
N ARG A 89 -7.92 11.42 -2.95
CA ARG A 89 -8.30 10.80 -1.67
C ARG A 89 -8.73 9.35 -1.82
N LYS A 90 -9.35 9.03 -2.94
CA LYS A 90 -9.81 7.70 -3.34
C LYS A 90 -9.72 7.60 -4.85
N MET A 91 -9.36 6.44 -5.36
CA MET A 91 -9.36 6.18 -6.78
C MET A 91 -9.67 4.71 -7.07
N SER A 92 -10.11 4.46 -8.28
CA SER A 92 -10.21 3.13 -8.85
C SER A 92 -9.10 2.95 -9.87
N ILE A 93 -8.25 1.97 -9.66
CA ILE A 93 -7.18 1.64 -10.61
C ILE A 93 -7.76 0.73 -11.69
N PRO A 94 -7.52 0.99 -12.99
CA PRO A 94 -7.97 0.12 -14.07
C PRO A 94 -7.51 -1.32 -13.91
N SER A 95 -8.36 -2.29 -14.25
CA SER A 95 -8.03 -3.73 -14.14
C SER A 95 -6.90 -4.19 -15.07
N SER A 96 -6.56 -3.38 -16.09
CA SER A 96 -5.41 -3.59 -16.96
C SER A 96 -4.06 -3.36 -16.28
N VAL A 97 -4.04 -2.65 -15.14
CA VAL A 97 -2.79 -2.33 -14.43
C VAL A 97 -2.23 -3.60 -13.80
N THR A 98 -1.01 -3.93 -14.18
CA THR A 98 -0.23 -5.05 -13.65
C THR A 98 1.00 -4.61 -12.86
N LYS A 99 1.36 -3.31 -12.99
CA LYS A 99 2.50 -2.70 -12.30
C LYS A 99 2.12 -1.35 -11.68
N ILE A 100 2.48 -1.17 -10.41
CA ILE A 100 2.54 0.13 -9.75
C ILE A 100 3.98 0.61 -9.86
N GLY A 101 4.20 1.72 -10.53
CA GLY A 101 5.54 2.26 -10.81
C GLY A 101 6.26 2.78 -9.57
N ASP A 102 7.55 3.07 -9.73
CA ASP A 102 8.36 3.68 -8.69
C ASP A 102 7.79 5.06 -8.32
N TYR A 103 7.65 5.32 -7.02
CA TYR A 103 7.09 6.57 -6.47
C TYR A 103 5.66 6.90 -6.94
N ALA A 104 4.90 5.91 -7.43
CA ALA A 104 3.59 6.17 -8.05
C ALA A 104 2.59 6.87 -7.12
N PHE A 105 2.58 6.55 -5.82
CA PHE A 105 1.76 7.19 -4.78
C PHE A 105 2.61 7.96 -3.75
N TYR A 106 3.85 8.32 -4.11
CA TYR A 106 4.74 9.00 -3.18
C TYR A 106 4.09 10.27 -2.59
N ASN A 107 4.07 10.36 -1.25
CA ASN A 107 3.44 11.48 -0.51
C ASN A 107 1.96 11.72 -0.86
N CYS A 108 1.20 10.70 -1.28
CA CYS A 108 -0.26 10.79 -1.38
C CYS A 108 -0.89 10.81 0.04
N THR A 109 -0.59 11.86 0.80
CA THR A 109 -0.95 11.99 2.23
C THR A 109 -2.44 11.97 2.49
N ASN A 110 -3.27 12.29 1.49
CA ASN A 110 -4.72 12.30 1.58
C ASN A 110 -5.38 10.96 1.22
N LEU A 111 -4.62 10.00 0.68
CA LEU A 111 -5.13 8.70 0.26
C LEU A 111 -5.44 7.83 1.50
N SER A 112 -6.72 7.65 1.80
CA SER A 112 -7.15 6.92 2.99
C SER A 112 -7.50 5.46 2.74
N SER A 113 -7.85 5.12 1.53
CA SER A 113 -8.16 3.74 1.12
C SER A 113 -7.86 3.53 -0.36
N LEU A 114 -7.37 2.35 -0.69
CA LEU A 114 -7.05 1.93 -2.05
C LEU A 114 -7.31 0.42 -2.19
N THR A 115 -7.84 0.03 -3.34
CA THR A 115 -7.91 -1.38 -3.75
C THR A 115 -7.04 -1.57 -4.98
N LEU A 116 -6.09 -2.47 -4.89
CA LEU A 116 -5.26 -2.86 -6.03
C LEU A 116 -6.00 -3.88 -6.89
N PRO A 117 -5.96 -3.79 -8.22
CA PRO A 117 -6.45 -4.84 -9.10
C PRO A 117 -5.75 -6.18 -8.83
N SER A 118 -6.48 -7.29 -8.95
CA SER A 118 -5.92 -8.64 -8.74
C SER A 118 -4.80 -9.00 -9.73
N GLY A 119 -4.72 -8.29 -10.87
CA GLY A 119 -3.68 -8.45 -11.88
C GLY A 119 -2.33 -7.84 -11.52
N VAL A 120 -2.22 -7.03 -10.46
CA VAL A 120 -0.96 -6.38 -10.07
C VAL A 120 0.03 -7.44 -9.59
N LYS A 121 1.22 -7.40 -10.17
CA LYS A 121 2.34 -8.31 -9.88
C LYS A 121 3.59 -7.60 -9.38
N GLU A 122 3.72 -6.32 -9.71
CA GLU A 122 4.88 -5.50 -9.39
C GLU A 122 4.47 -4.22 -8.66
N ILE A 123 5.17 -3.93 -7.57
CA ILE A 123 5.05 -2.69 -6.80
C ILE A 123 6.45 -2.12 -6.67
N GLY A 124 6.64 -0.94 -7.23
CA GLY A 124 7.95 -0.32 -7.37
C GLY A 124 8.51 0.26 -6.09
N PHE A 125 9.73 0.75 -6.20
CA PHE A 125 10.50 1.43 -5.17
C PHE A 125 9.74 2.66 -4.65
N SER A 126 9.62 2.80 -3.32
CA SER A 126 8.92 3.93 -2.67
C SER A 126 7.49 4.16 -3.19
N ALA A 127 6.83 3.13 -3.74
CA ALA A 127 5.55 3.30 -4.45
C ALA A 127 4.46 3.93 -3.59
N PHE A 128 4.41 3.65 -2.28
CA PHE A 128 3.44 4.19 -1.31
C PHE A 128 4.11 4.98 -0.18
N GLN A 129 5.40 5.32 -0.32
CA GLN A 129 6.11 6.07 0.71
C GLN A 129 5.37 7.37 1.05
N GLY A 130 5.18 7.63 2.34
CA GLY A 130 4.52 8.85 2.84
C GLY A 130 3.01 8.88 2.63
N CYS A 131 2.34 7.75 2.34
CA CYS A 131 0.88 7.65 2.31
C CYS A 131 0.30 7.65 3.74
N LYS A 132 0.46 8.78 4.45
CA LYS A 132 0.21 8.92 5.89
C LYS A 132 -1.22 8.61 6.34
N SER A 133 -2.22 8.76 5.47
CA SER A 133 -3.63 8.48 5.77
C SER A 133 -4.07 7.07 5.39
N LEU A 134 -3.23 6.28 4.72
CA LEU A 134 -3.59 4.93 4.28
C LEU A 134 -3.70 4.00 5.49
N THR A 135 -4.91 3.48 5.74
CA THR A 135 -5.17 2.68 6.96
C THR A 135 -4.96 1.18 6.76
N SER A 136 -5.10 0.72 5.54
CA SER A 136 -4.93 -0.69 5.17
C SER A 136 -4.69 -0.83 3.67
N LEU A 137 -3.98 -1.88 3.29
CA LEU A 137 -3.83 -2.29 1.90
C LEU A 137 -3.73 -3.81 1.83
N THR A 138 -4.49 -4.41 0.92
CA THR A 138 -4.35 -5.83 0.59
C THR A 138 -3.53 -5.96 -0.67
N LEU A 139 -2.43 -6.70 -0.57
CA LEU A 139 -1.58 -7.00 -1.72
C LEU A 139 -2.16 -8.18 -2.50
N PRO A 140 -2.27 -8.07 -3.84
CA PRO A 140 -2.71 -9.19 -4.68
C PRO A 140 -1.76 -10.39 -4.59
N SER A 141 -2.30 -11.60 -4.74
CA SER A 141 -1.54 -12.86 -4.67
C SER A 141 -0.40 -12.97 -5.70
N GLY A 142 -0.49 -12.20 -6.80
CA GLY A 142 0.57 -12.15 -7.82
C GLY A 142 1.84 -11.39 -7.41
N VAL A 143 1.80 -10.62 -6.31
CA VAL A 143 2.96 -9.84 -5.84
C VAL A 143 3.95 -10.77 -5.16
N LYS A 144 5.17 -10.85 -5.73
CA LYS A 144 6.24 -11.71 -5.21
C LYS A 144 7.31 -10.95 -4.45
N ASN A 145 7.43 -9.66 -4.67
CA ASN A 145 8.42 -8.83 -4.00
C ASN A 145 7.79 -7.50 -3.60
N ILE A 146 8.15 -7.02 -2.41
CA ILE A 146 7.92 -5.66 -1.96
C ILE A 146 9.27 -4.95 -2.03
N SER A 147 9.36 -3.90 -2.84
CA SER A 147 10.60 -3.14 -3.04
C SER A 147 10.97 -2.33 -1.80
N SER A 148 12.22 -1.85 -1.72
CA SER A 148 12.67 -0.99 -0.62
C SER A 148 11.82 0.28 -0.52
N PHE A 149 11.60 0.75 0.70
CA PHE A 149 10.85 1.97 1.06
C PHE A 149 9.38 1.97 0.63
N THR A 150 8.83 0.84 0.16
CA THR A 150 7.50 0.80 -0.48
C THR A 150 6.41 1.43 0.38
N PHE A 151 6.37 1.15 1.68
CA PHE A 151 5.39 1.68 2.64
C PHE A 151 6.02 2.55 3.72
N MET A 152 7.26 3.00 3.52
CA MET A 152 7.94 3.88 4.48
C MET A 152 7.04 5.08 4.82
N ASP A 153 6.98 5.46 6.10
CA ASP A 153 6.14 6.58 6.61
C ASP A 153 4.62 6.43 6.35
N CYS A 154 4.10 5.22 6.18
CA CYS A 154 2.66 4.97 6.18
C CYS A 154 2.12 4.96 7.63
N GLU A 155 2.14 6.11 8.29
CA GLU A 155 1.91 6.27 9.73
C GLU A 155 0.55 5.74 10.22
N SER A 156 -0.49 5.76 9.37
CA SER A 156 -1.84 5.26 9.72
C SER A 156 -2.08 3.81 9.35
N LEU A 157 -1.12 3.12 8.72
CA LEU A 157 -1.28 1.74 8.29
C LEU A 157 -1.40 0.83 9.52
N ARG A 158 -2.57 0.21 9.73
CA ARG A 158 -2.85 -0.60 10.92
C ARG A 158 -2.58 -2.09 10.71
N PHE A 159 -2.84 -2.57 9.52
CA PHE A 159 -2.57 -3.95 9.16
C PHE A 159 -2.16 -4.08 7.70
N ILE A 160 -1.38 -5.11 7.41
CA ILE A 160 -0.96 -5.51 6.07
C ILE A 160 -1.15 -7.01 5.89
N ASN A 161 -1.63 -7.40 4.70
CA ASN A 161 -1.71 -8.80 4.29
C ASN A 161 -0.58 -9.09 3.29
N LEU A 162 0.35 -9.94 3.67
CA LEU A 162 1.48 -10.38 2.85
C LEU A 162 1.08 -11.67 2.11
N PRO A 163 1.05 -11.69 0.78
CA PRO A 163 0.54 -12.82 0.01
C PRO A 163 1.41 -14.08 0.15
N SER A 164 0.79 -15.26 -0.07
CA SER A 164 1.44 -16.57 0.10
C SER A 164 2.67 -16.79 -0.78
N ASP A 165 2.72 -16.15 -1.94
CA ASP A 165 3.81 -16.29 -2.91
C ASP A 165 4.93 -15.27 -2.74
N LEU A 166 4.86 -14.41 -1.70
CA LEU A 166 5.86 -13.39 -1.42
C LEU A 166 7.23 -14.04 -1.14
N LYS A 167 8.27 -13.51 -1.78
CA LYS A 167 9.64 -14.04 -1.71
C LYS A 167 10.61 -13.11 -1.02
N TYR A 168 10.36 -11.80 -1.11
CA TYR A 168 11.27 -10.79 -0.60
C TYR A 168 10.55 -9.52 -0.19
N ILE A 169 11.03 -8.90 0.90
CA ILE A 169 10.65 -7.56 1.33
C ILE A 169 11.94 -6.75 1.54
N GLY A 170 12.01 -5.62 0.85
CA GLY A 170 13.21 -4.79 0.81
C GLY A 170 13.46 -3.97 2.06
N GLU A 171 14.61 -3.31 2.03
CA GLU A 171 15.11 -2.37 3.03
C GLU A 171 14.07 -1.29 3.35
N GLU A 172 13.87 -1.00 4.65
CA GLU A 172 13.00 0.06 5.17
C GLU A 172 11.56 0.06 4.57
N ALA A 173 11.11 -1.10 4.08
CA ALA A 173 9.81 -1.19 3.41
C ALA A 173 8.64 -0.78 4.30
N PHE A 174 8.75 -0.94 5.62
CA PHE A 174 7.74 -0.56 6.62
C PHE A 174 8.31 0.35 7.72
N GLU A 175 9.44 1.02 7.47
CA GLU A 175 10.00 2.03 8.39
C GLU A 175 9.00 3.17 8.57
N GLY A 176 8.86 3.70 9.78
CA GLY A 176 7.89 4.77 10.07
C GLY A 176 6.41 4.37 10.01
N CYS A 177 6.09 3.08 9.84
CA CYS A 177 4.71 2.58 9.93
C CYS A 177 4.23 2.49 11.39
N THR A 178 4.25 3.58 12.12
CA THR A 178 4.01 3.64 13.57
C THR A 178 2.62 3.16 14.01
N GLY A 179 1.66 3.12 13.09
CA GLY A 179 0.32 2.57 13.32
C GLY A 179 0.20 1.07 13.15
N LEU A 180 1.23 0.37 12.66
CA LEU A 180 1.15 -1.04 12.26
C LEU A 180 1.09 -1.95 13.49
N THR A 181 -0.08 -2.57 13.69
CA THR A 181 -0.34 -3.45 14.84
C THR A 181 -0.53 -4.91 14.46
N SER A 182 -0.76 -5.20 13.19
CA SER A 182 -1.05 -6.56 12.73
C SER A 182 -0.45 -6.83 11.35
N ILE A 183 0.35 -7.88 11.25
CA ILE A 183 0.97 -8.33 10.00
C ILE A 183 0.49 -9.76 9.76
N TYR A 184 -0.30 -9.96 8.69
CA TYR A 184 -0.78 -11.29 8.30
C TYR A 184 0.12 -11.85 7.21
N ALA A 185 1.00 -12.75 7.54
CA ALA A 185 1.85 -13.47 6.61
C ALA A 185 1.12 -14.74 6.14
N PHE A 186 0.74 -14.80 4.87
CA PHE A 186 0.08 -15.99 4.30
C PHE A 186 1.07 -17.05 3.80
N MET A 187 2.36 -16.80 3.90
CA MET A 187 3.41 -17.74 3.51
C MET A 187 3.56 -18.84 4.58
N GLU A 188 3.56 -20.12 4.18
CA GLU A 188 3.86 -21.25 5.07
C GLU A 188 5.29 -21.20 5.59
N LYS A 189 6.21 -20.66 4.79
CA LYS A 189 7.60 -20.40 5.19
C LYS A 189 7.90 -18.91 5.06
N PRO A 190 8.66 -18.34 6.00
CA PRO A 190 9.02 -16.94 5.96
C PRO A 190 9.72 -16.59 4.65
N CYS A 191 9.39 -15.45 4.06
CA CYS A 191 10.13 -14.89 2.94
C CYS A 191 11.39 -14.17 3.46
N GLU A 192 12.33 -13.92 2.56
CA GLU A 192 13.51 -13.12 2.86
C GLU A 192 13.12 -11.66 3.14
N ILE A 193 13.66 -11.10 4.23
CA ILE A 193 13.52 -9.69 4.57
C ILE A 193 14.88 -9.10 4.95
N ASP A 194 15.06 -7.80 4.68
CA ASP A 194 16.19 -7.04 5.16
C ASP A 194 16.07 -6.77 6.67
N GLU A 195 17.21 -6.56 7.35
CA GLU A 195 17.20 -6.30 8.80
C GLU A 195 16.54 -4.97 9.17
N THR A 196 16.41 -4.05 8.23
CA THR A 196 15.79 -2.74 8.38
C THR A 196 14.32 -2.71 7.90
N THR A 197 13.81 -3.82 7.36
CA THR A 197 12.45 -3.89 6.76
C THR A 197 11.36 -3.36 7.69
N PHE A 198 11.47 -3.65 8.99
CA PHE A 198 10.53 -3.18 10.03
C PHE A 198 11.29 -2.41 11.12
N GLU A 199 10.71 -1.31 11.54
CA GLU A 199 11.20 -0.56 12.68
C GLU A 199 11.13 -1.37 13.99
N SER A 200 12.07 -1.13 14.91
CA SER A 200 12.14 -1.85 16.20
C SER A 200 10.83 -1.77 16.99
N GLU A 201 10.14 -0.64 16.97
CA GLU A 201 8.85 -0.46 17.63
C GLU A 201 7.75 -1.33 17.02
N THR A 202 7.74 -1.51 15.71
CA THR A 202 6.83 -2.44 15.03
C THR A 202 7.12 -3.88 15.43
N ILE A 203 8.40 -4.29 15.48
CA ILE A 203 8.81 -5.63 15.90
C ILE A 203 8.36 -5.94 17.34
N ILE A 204 8.38 -4.94 18.22
CA ILE A 204 8.00 -5.10 19.63
C ILE A 204 6.47 -5.11 19.80
N ASN A 205 5.75 -4.23 19.11
CA ASN A 205 4.35 -3.93 19.42
C ASN A 205 3.35 -4.62 18.49
N ALA A 206 3.73 -4.94 17.25
CA ALA A 206 2.82 -5.60 16.32
C ALA A 206 2.73 -7.10 16.58
N THR A 207 1.57 -7.68 16.26
CA THR A 207 1.41 -9.14 16.20
C THR A 207 1.64 -9.61 14.77
N LEU A 208 2.57 -10.52 14.60
CA LEU A 208 2.80 -11.27 13.37
C LEU A 208 1.91 -12.52 13.39
N TYR A 209 0.94 -12.57 12.48
CA TYR A 209 0.08 -13.73 12.29
C TYR A 209 0.64 -14.61 11.19
N VAL A 210 0.88 -15.89 11.48
CA VAL A 210 1.44 -16.87 10.56
C VAL A 210 0.46 -18.03 10.34
N PRO A 211 0.52 -18.77 9.22
CA PRO A 211 -0.35 -19.92 8.99
C PRO A 211 -0.19 -20.98 10.08
N LYS A 212 -1.30 -21.65 10.40
CA LYS A 212 -1.30 -22.75 11.36
C LYS A 212 -0.32 -23.85 10.93
N GLY A 213 0.61 -24.20 11.81
CA GLY A 213 1.69 -25.17 11.56
C GLY A 213 3.00 -24.53 11.10
N SER A 214 3.03 -23.21 10.85
CA SER A 214 4.23 -22.50 10.37
C SER A 214 5.06 -21.83 11.49
N LEU A 215 4.58 -21.84 12.74
CA LEU A 215 5.18 -21.08 13.84
C LEU A 215 6.67 -21.39 14.03
N LEU A 216 7.06 -22.65 13.91
CA LEU A 216 8.46 -23.07 14.09
C LEU A 216 9.36 -22.53 12.98
N ASP A 217 8.89 -22.52 11.71
CA ASP A 217 9.66 -21.97 10.59
C ASP A 217 9.97 -20.48 10.81
N TYR A 218 9.01 -19.70 11.36
CA TYR A 218 9.21 -18.29 11.67
C TYR A 218 10.09 -18.06 12.89
N TRP A 219 10.04 -18.92 13.91
CA TRP A 219 10.93 -18.85 15.07
C TRP A 219 12.38 -19.25 14.75
N ASP A 220 12.59 -20.09 13.75
CA ASP A 220 13.94 -20.49 13.30
C ASP A 220 14.55 -19.46 12.34
N ASP A 221 13.75 -18.60 11.72
CA ASP A 221 14.24 -17.57 10.80
C ASP A 221 14.98 -16.44 11.54
N ASN A 222 16.08 -15.95 10.97
CA ASN A 222 16.96 -15.00 11.64
C ASN A 222 16.35 -13.61 11.81
N GLN A 223 15.43 -13.19 10.95
CA GLN A 223 14.81 -11.88 11.01
C GLN A 223 13.41 -11.95 11.63
N TRP A 224 12.57 -12.87 11.15
CA TRP A 224 11.19 -12.98 11.59
C TRP A 224 11.05 -13.37 13.07
N LYS A 225 11.99 -14.16 13.63
CA LYS A 225 12.02 -14.49 15.07
C LYS A 225 12.18 -13.28 16.00
N LYS A 226 12.54 -12.10 15.47
CA LYS A 226 12.69 -10.87 16.27
C LYS A 226 11.32 -10.31 16.71
N PHE A 227 10.23 -10.69 16.04
CA PHE A 227 8.89 -10.28 16.47
C PHE A 227 8.56 -10.84 17.85
N MET A 228 8.17 -9.95 18.78
CA MET A 228 7.87 -10.34 20.15
C MET A 228 6.53 -11.09 20.26
N ASN A 229 5.61 -10.87 19.32
CA ASN A 229 4.29 -11.49 19.30
C ASN A 229 4.09 -12.20 17.95
N ILE A 230 4.19 -13.54 17.95
CA ILE A 230 3.89 -14.37 16.77
C ILE A 230 2.75 -15.31 17.14
N GLU A 231 1.66 -15.25 16.38
CA GLU A 231 0.46 -16.07 16.59
C GLU A 231 0.07 -16.82 15.32
N GLU A 232 -0.41 -18.04 15.49
CA GLU A 232 -0.95 -18.80 14.37
C GLU A 232 -2.39 -18.42 14.05
N PHE A 233 -2.73 -18.40 12.77
CA PHE A 233 -4.09 -18.22 12.31
C PHE A 233 -4.50 -19.29 11.27
N ASP A 234 -5.79 -19.54 11.19
CA ASP A 234 -6.33 -20.43 10.17
C ASP A 234 -6.60 -19.66 8.88
N VAL A 235 -5.78 -19.90 7.84
CA VAL A 235 -5.90 -19.23 6.53
C VAL A 235 -7.25 -19.47 5.85
N THR A 236 -7.93 -20.58 6.14
CA THR A 236 -9.24 -20.91 5.56
C THR A 236 -10.36 -20.03 6.15
N SER A 237 -10.18 -19.54 7.37
CA SER A 237 -11.13 -18.62 8.01
C SER A 237 -11.03 -17.18 7.49
N ILE A 238 -10.00 -16.85 6.73
CA ILE A 238 -9.72 -15.51 6.18
C ILE A 238 -10.08 -15.42 4.68
N GLY A 239 -10.54 -16.46 4.05
CA GLY A 239 -11.05 -16.44 2.66
C GLY A 239 -12.10 -15.35 2.35
N SER A 240 -12.53 -14.61 3.38
CA SER A 240 -13.44 -13.45 3.30
C SER A 240 -12.75 -12.09 3.47
N LEU A 241 -11.44 -12.00 3.74
CA LEU A 241 -10.75 -10.71 3.95
C LEU A 241 -10.51 -9.93 2.66
N ASN A 242 -10.89 -10.47 1.50
CA ASN A 242 -10.87 -9.74 0.22
C ASN A 242 -12.10 -8.84 0.00
N THR A 243 -12.93 -8.64 0.99
CA THR A 243 -14.10 -7.77 0.89
C THR A 243 -13.90 -6.51 1.73
N ASN A 244 -14.02 -5.37 1.07
CA ASN A 244 -14.19 -4.00 1.57
C ASN A 244 -14.22 -3.85 3.10
N VAL A 245 -13.36 -2.99 3.63
CA VAL A 245 -13.28 -2.56 5.05
C VAL A 245 -14.64 -2.08 5.61
N ASN A 246 -15.65 -1.92 4.74
CA ASN A 246 -17.00 -1.51 5.10
C ASN A 246 -17.95 -2.66 5.47
N ASP A 247 -17.52 -3.92 5.35
CA ASP A 247 -18.38 -5.09 5.59
C ASP A 247 -17.83 -5.98 6.71
N VAL A 248 -17.48 -5.36 7.84
CA VAL A 248 -17.07 -6.07 9.05
C VAL A 248 -18.29 -6.73 9.66
N GLN A 249 -18.49 -8.03 9.37
CA GLN A 249 -19.61 -8.81 9.90
C GLN A 249 -19.18 -9.70 11.06
N GLU A 250 -20.08 -9.84 12.03
CA GLU A 250 -19.93 -10.79 13.13
C GLU A 250 -19.98 -12.22 12.59
N VAL A 251 -18.92 -13.01 12.85
CA VAL A 251 -18.82 -14.41 12.43
C VAL A 251 -19.26 -15.36 13.56
N SER A 252 -18.91 -15.03 14.79
CA SER A 252 -19.26 -15.84 15.94
C SER A 252 -19.26 -15.00 17.23
N ARG A 253 -20.04 -15.46 18.18
CA ARG A 253 -20.19 -14.84 19.49
C ARG A 253 -20.08 -15.91 20.56
N TYR A 254 -19.45 -15.54 21.68
CA TYR A 254 -19.26 -16.41 22.84
C TYR A 254 -19.61 -15.64 24.12
N SER A 255 -20.09 -16.34 25.13
CA SER A 255 -20.22 -15.84 26.49
C SER A 255 -18.84 -15.71 27.17
N ASP A 256 -18.79 -15.08 28.32
CA ASP A 256 -17.58 -14.93 29.14
C ASP A 256 -16.95 -16.29 29.56
N ASN A 257 -17.76 -17.35 29.64
CA ASN A 257 -17.31 -18.70 29.96
C ASN A 257 -16.98 -19.54 28.70
N GLY A 258 -16.95 -18.91 27.50
CA GLY A 258 -16.54 -19.56 26.24
C GLY A 258 -17.64 -20.34 25.52
N GLN A 259 -18.89 -20.32 25.98
CA GLN A 259 -20.00 -20.97 25.29
C GLN A 259 -20.40 -20.17 24.06
N ARG A 260 -20.52 -20.84 22.90
CA ARG A 260 -20.97 -20.20 21.65
C ARG A 260 -22.43 -19.74 21.77
N LEU A 261 -22.68 -18.49 21.38
CA LEU A 261 -23.98 -17.85 21.39
C LEU A 261 -24.48 -17.62 19.96
N ASN A 262 -25.74 -17.92 19.71
CA ASN A 262 -26.39 -17.66 18.41
C ASN A 262 -27.00 -16.24 18.34
N THR A 263 -27.18 -15.60 19.46
CA THR A 263 -27.72 -14.24 19.61
C THR A 263 -27.01 -13.52 20.76
N PRO A 264 -27.02 -12.17 20.80
CA PRO A 264 -26.49 -11.43 21.93
C PRO A 264 -27.17 -11.86 23.24
N ALA A 265 -26.39 -12.27 24.23
CA ALA A 265 -26.88 -12.60 25.57
C ALA A 265 -26.47 -11.50 26.57
N LYS A 266 -27.30 -11.28 27.60
CA LYS A 266 -26.99 -10.31 28.65
C LYS A 266 -25.66 -10.64 29.32
N GLY A 267 -24.85 -9.62 29.55
CA GLY A 267 -23.52 -9.73 30.14
C GLY A 267 -22.40 -9.55 29.13
N LEU A 268 -21.20 -10.02 29.47
CA LEU A 268 -20.02 -9.89 28.59
C LEU A 268 -20.08 -10.92 27.46
N ASN A 269 -20.07 -10.42 26.22
CA ASN A 269 -19.99 -11.25 25.02
C ASN A 269 -18.65 -11.02 24.33
N ILE A 270 -18.00 -12.09 23.89
CA ILE A 270 -16.79 -12.08 23.08
C ILE A 270 -17.21 -12.29 21.63
N VAL A 271 -17.07 -11.28 20.80
CA VAL A 271 -17.53 -11.28 19.41
C VAL A 271 -16.34 -11.33 18.48
N LYS A 272 -16.33 -12.33 17.62
CA LYS A 272 -15.33 -12.49 16.54
C LYS A 272 -15.93 -12.01 15.22
N TYR A 273 -15.19 -11.20 14.50
CA TYR A 273 -15.58 -10.65 13.20
C TYR A 273 -14.84 -11.34 12.04
N ASN A 274 -15.39 -11.23 10.83
CA ASN A 274 -14.82 -11.80 9.60
C ASN A 274 -13.43 -11.26 9.24
N ASN A 275 -13.05 -10.08 9.77
CA ASN A 275 -11.71 -9.48 9.63
C ASN A 275 -10.72 -9.96 10.70
N GLY A 276 -11.04 -11.03 11.44
CA GLY A 276 -10.20 -11.59 12.50
C GLY A 276 -10.25 -10.84 13.83
N THR A 277 -10.85 -9.65 13.89
CA THR A 277 -10.91 -8.89 15.16
C THR A 277 -11.82 -9.58 16.16
N VAL A 278 -11.42 -9.52 17.43
CA VAL A 278 -12.21 -9.98 18.57
C VAL A 278 -12.53 -8.77 19.47
N LYS A 279 -13.80 -8.56 19.75
CA LYS A 279 -14.25 -7.50 20.67
C LYS A 279 -14.99 -8.07 21.86
N LYS A 280 -14.76 -7.48 23.04
CA LYS A 280 -15.57 -7.71 24.24
C LYS A 280 -16.69 -6.68 24.26
N ILE A 281 -17.93 -7.14 24.21
CA ILE A 281 -19.14 -6.28 24.16
C ILE A 281 -20.00 -6.58 25.38
N MET A 282 -20.29 -5.55 26.15
CA MET A 282 -21.25 -5.65 27.27
C MET A 282 -22.68 -5.47 26.73
N VAL A 283 -23.48 -6.51 26.78
CA VAL A 283 -24.91 -6.49 26.43
C VAL A 283 -25.73 -6.25 27.71
N LYS A 284 -26.47 -5.15 27.67
CA LYS A 284 -27.31 -4.71 28.83
C LYS A 284 -28.58 -5.49 28.95
#